data_6b00969d54080a0839f19a3ec26fa8fa
#
_entry.id   6b00969d54080a0839f19a3ec26fa8fa
#
_cell.length_a   1.000
_cell.length_b   1.000
_cell.length_c   1.000
_cell.angle_alpha   90.00
_cell.angle_beta   90.00
_cell.angle_gamma   90.00
#
_symmetry.space_group_name_H-M   'P 1'
#
loop_
_entity.id
_entity.type
_entity.pdbx_description
1 polymer ?
#
loop_
_entity_poly.entity_id
_entity_poly.type
_entity_poly.pdbx_seq_one_letter_code
_entity_poly.pdbx_strand_id
1 'polypeptide(L)'
;MDQMLHVSSNPHIRDKMTTSKIMQLVVLALLPTTLFGIYNFGIRALLVIIVTVASSVFFEWLYDKLMHKKNTITDFSAVVTGLLLALNMPASIPLWMPVLGSAFAIIVVKQLFGGLGQNFMNPALAGRCFLMISFAGKMTDFAVNDKFRGVVDTVSGATPLAALKQNGFTDSSVSVLHMFIGDIQGTIGETSALAILIGAAILLVFKVIDLKIPLTYIGSFAVFVILYMLGTGMGFDVNYLFSHLFGGGLMLGAWFMATDYVTTPITPRGQYVYGVCLGVLTAVFRLFGGSAEGVSYAIIFCNLLVPMIERVTRHPAFGKGGKKA
;
A
#
# COMPACT_ATOMS: atom_id res chain seq x y z
N MET A 1 3.49 -7.05 59.35
CA MET A 1 3.44 -6.28 58.09
C MET A 1 3.29 -7.29 56.96
N ASP A 2 2.06 -7.54 56.54
CA ASP A 2 1.81 -8.46 55.42
C ASP A 2 2.29 -7.81 54.13
N GLN A 3 3.39 -8.32 53.60
CA GLN A 3 3.81 -7.97 52.25
C GLN A 3 2.81 -8.62 51.27
N MET A 4 1.80 -7.87 50.88
CA MET A 4 0.95 -8.29 49.75
C MET A 4 1.77 -8.45 48.48
N LEU A 5 1.85 -9.68 47.98
CA LEU A 5 2.49 -9.98 46.72
C LEU A 5 1.65 -9.37 45.58
N HIS A 6 2.26 -8.51 44.80
CA HIS A 6 1.61 -7.98 43.60
C HIS A 6 1.55 -9.06 42.52
N VAL A 7 0.37 -9.60 42.28
CA VAL A 7 0.14 -10.52 41.14
C VAL A 7 -0.28 -9.71 39.95
N SER A 8 0.55 -9.70 38.90
CA SER A 8 0.21 -9.07 37.60
C SER A 8 -0.42 -10.12 36.68
N SER A 9 -1.42 -9.71 35.90
CA SER A 9 -1.99 -10.57 34.86
C SER A 9 -0.99 -10.81 33.73
N ASN A 10 -1.02 -11.99 33.09
CA ASN A 10 -0.24 -12.31 31.91
C ASN A 10 -0.54 -11.33 30.74
N PRO A 11 0.47 -11.01 29.91
CA PRO A 11 1.87 -11.44 29.95
C PRO A 11 2.71 -10.63 30.92
N HIS A 12 3.64 -11.30 31.64
CA HIS A 12 4.53 -10.67 32.61
C HIS A 12 5.69 -9.92 31.94
N ILE A 13 6.08 -10.33 30.74
CA ILE A 13 7.11 -9.67 29.91
C ILE A 13 6.38 -8.91 28.79
N ARG A 14 6.63 -7.60 28.71
CA ARG A 14 6.06 -6.72 27.67
C ARG A 14 7.19 -6.10 26.85
N ASP A 15 7.00 -6.03 25.53
CA ASP A 15 7.89 -5.28 24.65
C ASP A 15 7.76 -3.77 24.94
N LYS A 16 8.86 -3.05 24.74
CA LYS A 16 8.90 -1.58 24.81
C LYS A 16 8.23 -0.91 23.60
N MET A 17 8.00 -1.68 22.51
CA MET A 17 7.34 -1.21 21.29
C MET A 17 5.82 -1.20 21.50
N THR A 18 5.24 -0.01 21.55
CA THR A 18 3.78 0.17 21.61
C THR A 18 3.22 0.37 20.21
N THR A 19 1.92 0.12 20.03
CA THR A 19 1.21 0.35 18.76
C THR A 19 1.41 1.77 18.25
N SER A 20 1.31 2.77 19.14
CA SER A 20 1.54 4.18 18.77
C SER A 20 2.97 4.43 18.27
N LYS A 21 3.99 3.82 18.88
CA LYS A 21 5.38 3.92 18.39
C LYS A 21 5.56 3.30 17.00
N ILE A 22 4.93 2.15 16.77
CA ILE A 22 4.97 1.49 15.45
C ILE A 22 4.34 2.40 14.40
N MET A 23 3.15 2.96 14.67
CA MET A 23 2.48 3.87 13.74
C MET A 23 3.28 5.15 13.48
N GLN A 24 3.93 5.71 14.51
CA GLN A 24 4.85 6.84 14.35
C GLN A 24 6.05 6.49 13.46
N LEU A 25 6.63 5.30 13.61
CA LEU A 25 7.72 4.84 12.74
C LEU A 25 7.25 4.65 11.29
N VAL A 26 6.02 4.18 11.07
CA VAL A 26 5.44 4.09 9.72
C VAL A 26 5.26 5.49 9.11
N VAL A 27 4.76 6.47 9.88
CA VAL A 27 4.68 7.87 9.42
C VAL A 27 6.06 8.41 9.07
N LEU A 28 7.07 8.19 9.93
CA LEU A 28 8.45 8.60 9.67
C LEU A 28 9.02 7.96 8.39
N ALA A 29 8.75 6.67 8.19
CA ALA A 29 9.19 5.94 7.00
C ALA A 29 8.49 6.40 5.71
N LEU A 30 7.28 6.94 5.80
CA LEU A 30 6.56 7.52 4.67
C LEU A 30 7.00 8.97 4.35
N LEU A 31 7.72 9.65 5.25
CA LEU A 31 8.17 11.03 5.02
C LEU A 31 9.02 11.20 3.75
N PRO A 32 10.04 10.37 3.45
CA PRO A 32 10.81 10.52 2.22
C PRO A 32 9.93 10.53 0.97
N THR A 33 8.99 9.59 0.88
CA THR A 33 8.04 9.49 -0.24
C THR A 33 7.09 10.69 -0.29
N THR A 34 6.62 11.14 0.87
CA THR A 34 5.73 12.31 0.99
C THR A 34 6.43 13.59 0.55
N LEU A 35 7.66 13.83 1.02
CA LEU A 35 8.45 15.00 0.66
C LEU A 35 8.79 15.01 -0.83
N PHE A 36 9.13 13.85 -1.38
CA PHE A 36 9.40 13.73 -2.81
C PHE A 36 8.14 13.99 -3.64
N GLY A 37 6.98 13.47 -3.22
CA GLY A 37 5.70 13.76 -3.87
C GLY A 37 5.34 15.25 -3.85
N ILE A 38 5.58 15.94 -2.72
CA ILE A 38 5.38 17.39 -2.62
C ILE A 38 6.37 18.14 -3.53
N TYR A 39 7.64 17.72 -3.57
CA TYR A 39 8.64 18.31 -4.46
C TYR A 39 8.24 18.17 -5.93
N ASN A 40 7.69 17.03 -6.30
CA ASN A 40 7.35 16.70 -7.70
C ASN A 40 6.06 17.40 -8.16
N PHE A 41 4.99 17.39 -7.32
CA PHE A 41 3.65 17.89 -7.68
C PHE A 41 3.30 19.23 -7.03
N GLY A 42 4.20 19.78 -6.21
CA GLY A 42 4.05 21.11 -5.61
C GLY A 42 2.96 21.22 -4.54
N ILE A 43 2.45 22.46 -4.36
CA ILE A 43 1.52 22.81 -3.30
C ILE A 43 0.18 22.05 -3.37
N ARG A 44 -0.25 21.62 -4.55
CA ARG A 44 -1.47 20.84 -4.69
C ARG A 44 -1.36 19.48 -4.01
N ALA A 45 -0.23 18.77 -4.16
CA ALA A 45 0.01 17.53 -3.45
C ALA A 45 0.00 17.72 -1.94
N LEU A 46 0.62 18.79 -1.44
CA LEU A 46 0.59 19.14 -0.02
C LEU A 46 -0.85 19.35 0.48
N LEU A 47 -1.69 20.08 -0.26
CA LEU A 47 -3.09 20.29 0.11
C LEU A 47 -3.88 18.98 0.15
N VAL A 48 -3.71 18.10 -0.85
CA VAL A 48 -4.34 16.78 -0.86
C VAL A 48 -3.93 15.97 0.36
N ILE A 49 -2.64 15.95 0.70
CA ILE A 49 -2.13 15.22 1.88
C ILE A 49 -2.73 15.78 3.17
N ILE A 50 -2.69 17.11 3.36
CA ILE A 50 -3.22 17.74 4.58
C ILE A 50 -4.73 17.47 4.72
N VAL A 51 -5.51 17.65 3.66
CA VAL A 51 -6.96 17.43 3.68
C VAL A 51 -7.29 15.97 3.97
N THR A 52 -6.57 15.03 3.34
CA THR A 52 -6.83 13.60 3.54
C THR A 52 -6.49 13.15 4.97
N VAL A 53 -5.35 13.57 5.50
CA VAL A 53 -4.94 13.23 6.87
C VAL A 53 -5.88 13.89 7.89
N ALA A 54 -6.18 15.19 7.72
CA ALA A 54 -7.08 15.91 8.63
C ALA A 54 -8.49 15.31 8.62
N SER A 55 -9.03 14.96 7.45
CA SER A 55 -10.35 14.33 7.35
C SER A 55 -10.36 12.92 7.95
N SER A 56 -9.28 12.14 7.78
CA SER A 56 -9.17 10.82 8.39
C SER A 56 -9.19 10.90 9.92
N VAL A 57 -8.40 11.79 10.51
CA VAL A 57 -8.39 12.03 11.95
C VAL A 57 -9.74 12.56 12.45
N PHE A 58 -10.34 13.49 11.69
CA PHE A 58 -11.66 14.04 12.03
C PHE A 58 -12.74 12.96 12.05
N PHE A 59 -12.81 12.07 11.04
CA PHE A 59 -13.83 11.01 11.00
C PHE A 59 -13.61 9.95 12.09
N GLU A 60 -12.38 9.67 12.48
CA GLU A 60 -12.11 8.80 13.61
C GLU A 60 -12.61 9.44 14.92
N TRP A 61 -12.25 10.70 15.17
CA TRP A 61 -12.73 11.44 16.34
C TRP A 61 -14.25 11.54 16.37
N LEU A 62 -14.88 11.85 15.24
CA LEU A 62 -16.34 11.98 15.14
C LEU A 62 -17.03 10.66 15.48
N TYR A 63 -16.53 9.56 14.92
CA TYR A 63 -17.09 8.22 15.18
C TYR A 63 -16.93 7.83 16.64
N ASP A 64 -15.73 7.98 17.22
CA ASP A 64 -15.49 7.67 18.64
C ASP A 64 -16.39 8.49 19.56
N LYS A 65 -16.60 9.76 19.26
CA LYS A 65 -17.48 10.65 20.01
C LYS A 65 -18.95 10.24 19.89
N LEU A 66 -19.43 9.94 18.69
CA LEU A 66 -20.83 9.54 18.45
C LEU A 66 -21.16 8.19 19.06
N MET A 67 -20.22 7.24 19.04
CA MET A 67 -20.39 5.89 19.57
C MET A 67 -19.94 5.75 21.03
N HIS A 68 -19.62 6.86 21.69
CA HIS A 68 -19.15 6.89 23.08
C HIS A 68 -17.98 5.93 23.37
N LYS A 69 -17.09 5.74 22.35
CA LYS A 69 -15.87 4.93 22.48
C LYS A 69 -14.72 5.76 23.07
N LYS A 70 -13.69 5.03 23.56
CA LYS A 70 -12.43 5.68 23.94
C LYS A 70 -11.79 6.31 22.69
N ASN A 71 -11.30 7.53 22.84
CA ASN A 71 -10.61 8.23 21.76
C ASN A 71 -9.32 7.50 21.37
N THR A 72 -9.23 7.06 20.10
CA THR A 72 -8.11 6.29 19.54
C THR A 72 -7.14 7.14 18.73
N ILE A 73 -7.38 8.44 18.56
CA ILE A 73 -6.56 9.35 17.73
C ILE A 73 -5.07 9.31 18.11
N THR A 74 -4.76 9.11 19.40
CA THR A 74 -3.40 9.10 19.92
C THR A 74 -2.56 7.90 19.47
N ASP A 75 -3.15 6.90 18.82
CA ASP A 75 -2.44 5.75 18.27
C ASP A 75 -1.80 6.03 16.90
N PHE A 76 -2.10 7.16 16.26
CA PHE A 76 -1.63 7.58 14.94
C PHE A 76 -2.11 6.71 13.76
N SER A 77 -2.98 5.76 13.98
CA SER A 77 -3.44 4.86 12.91
C SER A 77 -4.28 5.58 11.86
N ALA A 78 -5.10 6.57 12.25
CA ALA A 78 -5.83 7.42 11.29
C ALA A 78 -4.88 8.28 10.44
N VAL A 79 -3.78 8.75 11.03
CA VAL A 79 -2.76 9.51 10.30
C VAL A 79 -2.09 8.62 9.25
N VAL A 80 -1.70 7.40 9.61
CA VAL A 80 -1.13 6.41 8.67
C VAL A 80 -2.12 6.11 7.54
N THR A 81 -3.38 5.82 7.88
CA THR A 81 -4.43 5.54 6.87
C THR A 81 -4.63 6.72 5.93
N GLY A 82 -4.75 7.94 6.46
CA GLY A 82 -4.90 9.16 5.69
C GLY A 82 -3.69 9.44 4.81
N LEU A 83 -2.48 9.24 5.31
CA LEU A 83 -1.25 9.46 4.56
C LEU A 83 -1.10 8.44 3.42
N LEU A 84 -1.31 7.16 3.68
CA LEU A 84 -1.30 6.12 2.65
C LEU A 84 -2.39 6.36 1.59
N LEU A 85 -3.59 6.77 1.98
CA LEU A 85 -4.66 7.11 1.05
C LEU A 85 -4.26 8.30 0.18
N ALA A 86 -3.70 9.37 0.76
CA ALA A 86 -3.24 10.56 0.04
C ALA A 86 -2.15 10.22 -0.99
N LEU A 87 -1.17 9.40 -0.59
CA LEU A 87 -0.09 8.97 -1.46
C LEU A 87 -0.57 8.14 -2.67
N ASN A 88 -1.74 7.53 -2.56
CA ASN A 88 -2.37 6.75 -3.64
C ASN A 88 -3.33 7.56 -4.53
N MET A 89 -3.38 8.86 -4.39
CA MET A 89 -4.23 9.74 -5.20
C MET A 89 -3.40 10.63 -6.12
N PRO A 90 -3.95 11.04 -7.28
CA PRO A 90 -3.33 12.05 -8.13
C PRO A 90 -3.39 13.44 -7.46
N ALA A 91 -2.39 14.29 -7.73
CA ALA A 91 -2.36 15.65 -7.19
C ALA A 91 -3.45 16.57 -7.79
N SER A 92 -4.00 16.23 -8.97
CA SER A 92 -5.07 16.96 -9.66
C SER A 92 -6.45 16.77 -9.04
N ILE A 93 -6.61 15.82 -8.11
CA ILE A 93 -7.90 15.43 -7.54
C ILE A 93 -8.61 16.61 -6.85
N PRO A 94 -9.93 16.80 -7.03
CA PRO A 94 -10.70 17.79 -6.28
C PRO A 94 -10.71 17.49 -4.78
N LEU A 95 -10.47 18.48 -3.91
CA LEU A 95 -10.26 18.29 -2.46
C LEU A 95 -11.44 17.66 -1.70
N TRP A 96 -12.66 17.68 -2.24
CA TRP A 96 -13.79 16.99 -1.62
C TRP A 96 -13.74 15.46 -1.76
N MET A 97 -13.07 14.93 -2.81
CA MET A 97 -12.95 13.49 -3.02
C MET A 97 -12.08 12.80 -1.98
N PRO A 98 -10.89 13.32 -1.62
CA PRO A 98 -10.12 12.84 -0.48
C PRO A 98 -10.93 12.74 0.82
N VAL A 99 -11.81 13.70 1.08
CA VAL A 99 -12.69 13.68 2.25
C VAL A 99 -13.65 12.49 2.21
N LEU A 100 -14.29 12.22 1.06
CA LEU A 100 -15.15 11.05 0.90
C LEU A 100 -14.38 9.73 1.02
N GLY A 101 -13.20 9.65 0.41
CA GLY A 101 -12.33 8.48 0.53
C GLY A 101 -11.90 8.21 1.97
N SER A 102 -11.56 9.24 2.73
CA SER A 102 -11.23 9.16 4.15
C SER A 102 -12.43 8.73 5.00
N ALA A 103 -13.62 9.27 4.73
CA ALA A 103 -14.85 8.86 5.40
C ALA A 103 -15.11 7.37 5.21
N PHE A 104 -15.01 6.88 3.97
CA PHE A 104 -15.19 5.47 3.67
C PHE A 104 -14.13 4.60 4.35
N ALA A 105 -12.85 4.96 4.23
CA ALA A 105 -11.74 4.22 4.80
C ALA A 105 -11.84 4.11 6.34
N ILE A 106 -12.12 5.22 7.01
CA ILE A 106 -12.14 5.27 8.49
C ILE A 106 -13.45 4.74 9.04
N ILE A 107 -14.60 5.24 8.58
CA ILE A 107 -15.89 4.86 9.17
C ILE A 107 -16.24 3.43 8.76
N VAL A 108 -16.30 3.16 7.44
CA VAL A 108 -16.84 1.88 6.94
C VAL A 108 -15.85 0.74 7.15
N VAL A 109 -14.57 0.92 6.76
CA VAL A 109 -13.63 -0.20 6.73
C VAL A 109 -12.93 -0.41 8.09
N LYS A 110 -12.63 0.66 8.83
CA LYS A 110 -11.91 0.57 10.10
C LYS A 110 -12.86 0.54 11.30
N GLN A 111 -13.68 1.56 11.49
CA GLN A 111 -14.41 1.77 12.74
C GLN A 111 -15.65 0.88 12.90
N LEU A 112 -16.42 0.60 11.84
CA LEU A 112 -17.59 -0.28 11.91
C LEU A 112 -17.21 -1.72 12.29
N PHE A 113 -16.01 -2.18 11.94
CA PHE A 113 -15.51 -3.51 12.30
C PHE A 113 -14.85 -3.59 13.68
N GLY A 114 -14.71 -2.47 14.39
CA GLY A 114 -14.20 -2.46 15.77
C GLY A 114 -12.97 -1.57 15.99
N GLY A 115 -12.44 -0.93 14.96
CA GLY A 115 -11.25 -0.05 15.01
C GLY A 115 -9.96 -0.77 14.65
N LEU A 116 -8.84 -0.26 15.17
CA LEU A 116 -7.52 -0.80 14.86
C LEU A 116 -7.41 -2.27 15.30
N GLY A 117 -6.93 -3.12 14.40
CA GLY A 117 -6.76 -4.55 14.67
C GLY A 117 -7.95 -5.43 14.30
N GLN A 118 -9.10 -4.86 13.91
CA GLN A 118 -10.32 -5.60 13.57
C GLN A 118 -10.74 -5.45 12.11
N ASN A 119 -10.03 -4.65 11.34
CA ASN A 119 -10.31 -4.43 9.93
C ASN A 119 -9.97 -5.68 9.09
N PHE A 120 -10.89 -6.08 8.21
CA PHE A 120 -10.74 -7.27 7.35
C PHE A 120 -9.95 -7.00 6.06
N MET A 121 -9.70 -5.74 5.72
CA MET A 121 -8.86 -5.29 4.61
C MET A 121 -8.16 -3.98 4.97
N ASN A 122 -7.14 -3.61 4.19
CA ASN A 122 -6.41 -2.35 4.38
C ASN A 122 -7.34 -1.15 4.12
N PRO A 123 -7.58 -0.26 5.12
CA PRO A 123 -8.54 0.83 4.99
C PRO A 123 -8.16 1.86 3.92
N ALA A 124 -6.87 2.19 3.77
CA ALA A 124 -6.41 3.16 2.77
C ALA A 124 -6.66 2.65 1.36
N LEU A 125 -6.37 1.37 1.10
CA LEU A 125 -6.63 0.74 -0.20
C LEU A 125 -8.13 0.62 -0.50
N ALA A 126 -8.94 0.30 0.51
CA ALA A 126 -10.38 0.25 0.35
C ALA A 126 -10.95 1.63 0.00
N GLY A 127 -10.48 2.69 0.65
CA GLY A 127 -10.84 4.07 0.30
C GLY A 127 -10.42 4.44 -1.13
N ARG A 128 -9.20 4.05 -1.55
CA ARG A 128 -8.75 4.22 -2.94
C ARG A 128 -9.65 3.47 -3.93
N CYS A 129 -9.96 2.20 -3.67
CA CYS A 129 -10.81 1.41 -4.56
C CYS A 129 -12.23 1.99 -4.65
N PHE A 130 -12.80 2.45 -3.53
CA PHE A 130 -14.07 3.15 -3.53
C PHE A 130 -14.05 4.38 -4.43
N LEU A 131 -13.02 5.23 -4.33
CA LEU A 131 -12.87 6.40 -5.20
C LEU A 131 -12.62 6.02 -6.66
N MET A 132 -11.83 4.98 -6.92
CA MET A 132 -11.54 4.50 -8.27
C MET A 132 -12.80 3.98 -8.98
N ILE A 133 -13.66 3.26 -8.28
CA ILE A 133 -14.91 2.74 -8.83
C ILE A 133 -15.93 3.86 -9.03
N SER A 134 -16.03 4.79 -8.07
CA SER A 134 -17.01 5.86 -8.12
C SER A 134 -16.62 7.01 -9.06
N PHE A 135 -15.34 7.32 -9.17
CA PHE A 135 -14.83 8.52 -9.86
C PHE A 135 -13.59 8.21 -10.71
N ALA A 136 -13.63 7.11 -11.48
CA ALA A 136 -12.50 6.61 -12.27
C ALA A 136 -11.79 7.71 -13.10
N GLY A 137 -12.56 8.56 -13.81
CA GLY A 137 -11.99 9.59 -14.66
C GLY A 137 -11.16 10.64 -13.92
N LYS A 138 -11.49 10.93 -12.65
CA LYS A 138 -10.69 11.86 -11.82
C LYS A 138 -9.52 11.17 -11.12
N MET A 139 -9.65 9.90 -10.81
CA MET A 139 -8.59 9.11 -10.20
C MET A 139 -7.48 8.71 -11.17
N THR A 140 -7.76 8.74 -12.47
CA THR A 140 -6.80 8.45 -13.55
C THR A 140 -6.33 9.71 -14.30
N ASP A 141 -6.76 10.88 -13.86
CA ASP A 141 -6.35 12.17 -14.43
C ASP A 141 -5.03 12.61 -13.77
N PHE A 142 -3.92 12.22 -14.36
CA PHE A 142 -2.60 12.63 -13.91
C PHE A 142 -2.22 13.93 -14.63
N ALA A 143 -2.54 15.08 -14.03
CA ALA A 143 -2.21 16.39 -14.59
C ALA A 143 -0.69 16.52 -14.78
N VAL A 144 -0.31 16.97 -15.95
CA VAL A 144 1.09 17.29 -16.29
C VAL A 144 1.55 18.43 -15.39
N ASN A 145 2.58 18.20 -14.60
CA ASN A 145 3.23 19.24 -13.82
C ASN A 145 3.97 20.19 -14.80
N ASP A 146 4.01 21.49 -14.50
CA ASP A 146 4.71 22.49 -15.34
C ASP A 146 6.20 22.14 -15.57
N LYS A 147 6.82 21.37 -14.67
CA LYS A 147 8.17 20.84 -14.83
C LYS A 147 8.31 19.87 -16.02
N PHE A 148 7.24 19.18 -16.40
CA PHE A 148 7.25 18.18 -17.49
C PHE A 148 6.72 18.73 -18.81
N ARG A 149 6.18 19.96 -18.83
CA ARG A 149 5.63 20.60 -20.04
C ARG A 149 6.66 20.80 -21.16
N GLY A 150 7.96 20.76 -20.84
CA GLY A 150 9.04 20.91 -21.81
C GLY A 150 9.60 19.62 -22.41
N VAL A 151 9.23 18.45 -21.86
CA VAL A 151 9.80 17.14 -22.23
C VAL A 151 8.78 16.23 -22.92
N VAL A 152 7.50 16.48 -22.71
CA VAL A 152 6.42 15.71 -23.36
C VAL A 152 5.49 16.67 -24.08
N ASP A 153 5.58 16.64 -25.40
CA ASP A 153 4.62 17.32 -26.27
C ASP A 153 3.23 16.71 -26.02
N THR A 154 2.42 17.49 -25.32
CA THR A 154 0.97 17.41 -25.28
C THR A 154 0.30 16.12 -25.75
N VAL A 155 0.19 15.09 -24.94
CA VAL A 155 -0.99 14.20 -25.03
C VAL A 155 -1.22 13.55 -23.68
N SER A 156 -2.42 13.78 -23.12
CA SER A 156 -3.06 13.03 -22.04
C SER A 156 -2.14 12.46 -20.97
N GLY A 157 -2.33 12.84 -19.71
CA GLY A 157 -1.60 12.35 -18.54
C GLY A 157 -1.62 10.83 -18.31
N ALA A 158 -1.26 10.05 -19.33
CA ALA A 158 -1.09 8.61 -19.18
C ALA A 158 0.19 8.35 -18.39
N THR A 159 0.08 7.49 -17.37
CA THR A 159 1.27 7.01 -16.65
C THR A 159 2.15 6.20 -17.61
N PRO A 160 3.48 6.13 -17.39
CA PRO A 160 4.38 5.30 -18.21
C PRO A 160 3.90 3.85 -18.34
N LEU A 161 3.28 3.33 -17.27
CA LEU A 161 2.71 1.98 -17.25
C LEU A 161 1.45 1.85 -18.14
N ALA A 162 0.62 2.89 -18.22
CA ALA A 162 -0.54 2.92 -19.10
C ALA A 162 -0.12 3.01 -20.58
N ALA A 163 0.93 3.80 -20.89
CA ALA A 163 1.52 3.89 -22.22
C ALA A 163 2.13 2.55 -22.65
N LEU A 164 2.86 1.88 -21.75
CA LEU A 164 3.40 0.52 -21.97
C LEU A 164 2.31 -0.49 -22.32
N LYS A 165 1.17 -0.42 -21.64
CA LYS A 165 0.05 -1.31 -21.88
C LYS A 165 -0.64 -1.09 -23.22
N GLN A 166 -0.73 0.18 -23.67
CA GLN A 166 -1.37 0.53 -24.95
C GLN A 166 -0.47 0.18 -26.14
N ASN A 167 0.83 0.44 -26.04
CA ASN A 167 1.78 0.32 -27.14
C ASN A 167 2.49 -1.04 -27.21
N GLY A 168 2.40 -1.87 -26.17
CA GLY A 168 3.04 -3.19 -26.11
C GLY A 168 4.56 -3.19 -26.00
N PHE A 169 5.20 -2.02 -26.04
CA PHE A 169 6.66 -1.83 -25.99
C PHE A 169 7.02 -0.70 -25.02
N THR A 170 8.22 -0.77 -24.45
CA THR A 170 8.83 0.37 -23.73
C THR A 170 8.96 1.54 -24.71
N ASP A 171 8.15 2.56 -24.46
CA ASP A 171 8.35 3.82 -25.15
C ASP A 171 9.74 4.32 -24.76
N SER A 172 10.63 4.50 -25.74
CA SER A 172 12.03 4.94 -25.52
C SER A 172 12.13 6.33 -24.86
N SER A 173 11.00 7.02 -24.73
CA SER A 173 10.89 8.33 -24.10
C SER A 173 10.98 8.30 -22.56
N VAL A 174 10.70 7.17 -21.89
CA VAL A 174 10.76 7.08 -20.44
C VAL A 174 11.80 6.05 -20.00
N SER A 175 12.98 6.56 -19.63
CA SER A 175 14.05 5.72 -19.09
C SER A 175 13.66 5.09 -17.76
N VAL A 176 14.03 3.82 -17.54
CA VAL A 176 13.89 3.11 -16.27
C VAL A 176 14.52 3.90 -15.10
N LEU A 177 15.58 4.66 -15.37
CA LEU A 177 16.22 5.53 -14.39
C LEU A 177 15.29 6.65 -13.91
N HIS A 178 14.53 7.28 -14.82
CA HIS A 178 13.53 8.28 -14.44
C HIS A 178 12.39 7.69 -13.60
N MET A 179 11.96 6.45 -13.90
CA MET A 179 10.99 5.74 -13.06
C MET A 179 11.55 5.41 -11.67
N PHE A 180 12.82 5.05 -11.58
CA PHE A 180 13.47 4.74 -10.30
C PHE A 180 13.65 5.98 -9.43
N ILE A 181 14.10 7.10 -10.02
CA ILE A 181 14.29 8.38 -9.31
C ILE A 181 12.93 9.02 -9.00
N GLY A 182 11.96 8.92 -9.94
CA GLY A 182 10.60 9.42 -9.73
C GLY A 182 10.22 10.63 -10.58
N ASP A 183 10.95 10.89 -11.64
CA ASP A 183 10.68 11.98 -12.59
C ASP A 183 9.64 11.52 -13.64
N ILE A 184 8.47 11.07 -13.15
CA ILE A 184 7.37 10.49 -13.93
C ILE A 184 6.01 11.00 -13.46
N GLN A 185 5.01 10.86 -14.31
CA GLN A 185 3.62 11.11 -13.96
C GLN A 185 3.04 9.91 -13.21
N GLY A 186 2.22 10.17 -12.20
CA GLY A 186 1.59 9.13 -11.40
C GLY A 186 0.87 9.68 -10.17
N THR A 187 0.55 8.83 -9.23
CA THR A 187 0.02 9.24 -7.93
C THR A 187 1.14 9.89 -7.08
N ILE A 188 0.75 10.64 -6.06
CA ILE A 188 1.69 11.43 -5.23
C ILE A 188 2.81 10.56 -4.65
N GLY A 189 2.51 9.32 -4.22
CA GLY A 189 3.46 8.45 -3.53
C GLY A 189 4.09 7.35 -4.40
N GLU A 190 3.65 7.18 -5.64
CA GLU A 190 4.11 6.08 -6.51
C GLU A 190 5.27 6.49 -7.44
N THR A 191 5.61 7.76 -7.47
CA THR A 191 6.55 8.30 -8.46
C THR A 191 7.98 7.85 -8.22
N SER A 192 8.48 7.85 -6.98
CA SER A 192 9.88 7.53 -6.69
C SER A 192 10.04 6.19 -5.98
N ALA A 193 10.53 5.19 -6.71
CA ALA A 193 10.92 3.91 -6.12
C ALA A 193 12.06 4.07 -5.08
N LEU A 194 13.00 4.99 -5.34
CA LEU A 194 14.11 5.29 -4.43
C LEU A 194 13.60 5.81 -3.06
N ALA A 195 12.68 6.78 -3.07
CA ALA A 195 12.12 7.32 -1.82
C ALA A 195 11.35 6.26 -1.02
N ILE A 196 10.61 5.38 -1.71
CA ILE A 196 9.92 4.24 -1.09
C ILE A 196 10.93 3.28 -0.46
N LEU A 197 12.02 2.94 -1.15
CA LEU A 197 13.05 2.03 -0.62
C LEU A 197 13.78 2.62 0.58
N ILE A 198 14.03 3.94 0.63
CA ILE A 198 14.57 4.61 1.82
C ILE A 198 13.62 4.43 3.00
N GLY A 199 12.32 4.65 2.80
CA GLY A 199 11.31 4.43 3.82
C GLY A 199 11.22 2.96 4.25
N ALA A 200 11.26 2.02 3.31
CA ALA A 200 11.30 0.59 3.60
C ALA A 200 12.54 0.19 4.43
N ALA A 201 13.71 0.76 4.12
CA ALA A 201 14.92 0.54 4.90
C ALA A 201 14.76 1.01 6.35
N ILE A 202 14.09 2.14 6.60
CA ILE A 202 13.77 2.61 7.96
C ILE A 202 12.93 1.54 8.69
N LEU A 203 11.86 1.03 8.07
CA LEU A 203 11.02 0.00 8.70
C LEU A 203 11.76 -1.30 9.00
N LEU A 204 12.68 -1.70 8.11
CA LEU A 204 13.52 -2.89 8.31
C LEU A 204 14.52 -2.72 9.45
N VAL A 205 15.19 -1.57 9.52
CA VAL A 205 16.17 -1.26 10.60
C VAL A 205 15.49 -1.29 11.96
N PHE A 206 14.29 -0.73 12.07
CA PHE A 206 13.51 -0.77 13.31
C PHE A 206 12.73 -2.08 13.51
N LYS A 207 12.91 -3.07 12.61
CA LYS A 207 12.22 -4.37 12.66
C LYS A 207 10.70 -4.26 12.75
N VAL A 208 10.14 -3.24 12.11
CA VAL A 208 8.68 -3.06 12.00
C VAL A 208 8.11 -4.01 10.97
N ILE A 209 8.83 -4.32 9.89
CA ILE A 209 8.40 -5.25 8.85
C ILE A 209 9.45 -6.33 8.61
N ASP A 210 8.99 -7.50 8.14
CA ASP A 210 9.82 -8.61 7.67
C ASP A 210 9.96 -8.58 6.15
N LEU A 211 11.09 -9.07 5.65
CA LEU A 211 11.38 -9.18 4.20
C LEU A 211 10.53 -10.23 3.48
N LYS A 212 9.89 -11.16 4.20
CA LYS A 212 9.19 -12.33 3.60
C LYS A 212 8.12 -11.92 2.61
N ILE A 213 7.20 -11.04 3.00
CA ILE A 213 6.09 -10.60 2.14
C ILE A 213 6.58 -9.74 0.98
N PRO A 214 7.37 -8.65 1.18
CA PRO A 214 7.82 -7.83 0.06
C PRO A 214 8.65 -8.60 -0.97
N LEU A 215 9.59 -9.44 -0.52
CA LEU A 215 10.45 -10.18 -1.45
C LEU A 215 9.68 -11.25 -2.22
N THR A 216 8.78 -11.98 -1.57
CA THR A 216 7.95 -12.99 -2.27
C THR A 216 6.95 -12.34 -3.21
N TYR A 217 6.40 -11.19 -2.84
CA TYR A 217 5.49 -10.43 -3.70
C TYR A 217 6.20 -9.94 -4.97
N ILE A 218 7.29 -9.19 -4.80
CA ILE A 218 8.06 -8.63 -5.93
C ILE A 218 8.67 -9.75 -6.77
N GLY A 219 9.21 -10.80 -6.13
CA GLY A 219 9.80 -11.93 -6.81
C GLY A 219 8.81 -12.73 -7.65
N SER A 220 7.65 -13.10 -7.10
CA SER A 220 6.61 -13.82 -7.85
C SER A 220 6.00 -12.99 -8.98
N PHE A 221 5.84 -11.68 -8.76
CA PHE A 221 5.44 -10.74 -9.81
C PHE A 221 6.46 -10.70 -10.95
N ALA A 222 7.75 -10.56 -10.64
CA ALA A 222 8.83 -10.54 -11.64
C ALA A 222 8.87 -11.84 -12.44
N VAL A 223 8.80 -13.00 -11.76
CA VAL A 223 8.76 -14.30 -12.42
C VAL A 223 7.58 -14.41 -13.38
N PHE A 224 6.38 -13.96 -12.97
CA PHE A 224 5.20 -14.00 -13.84
C PHE A 224 5.37 -13.11 -15.07
N VAL A 225 5.91 -11.89 -14.93
CA VAL A 225 6.17 -10.99 -16.05
C VAL A 225 7.20 -11.60 -17.00
N ILE A 226 8.26 -12.24 -16.49
CA ILE A 226 9.25 -12.94 -17.32
C ILE A 226 8.59 -14.09 -18.10
N LEU A 227 7.79 -14.91 -17.45
CA LEU A 227 7.05 -16.00 -18.11
C LEU A 227 6.09 -15.47 -19.19
N TYR A 228 5.45 -14.33 -18.94
CA TYR A 228 4.59 -13.68 -19.93
C TYR A 228 5.40 -13.21 -21.16
N MET A 229 6.55 -12.54 -20.96
CA MET A 229 7.43 -12.12 -22.05
C MET A 229 7.89 -13.30 -22.93
N LEU A 230 8.29 -14.40 -22.29
CA LEU A 230 8.72 -15.61 -23.00
C LEU A 230 7.55 -16.26 -23.74
N GLY A 231 6.36 -16.30 -23.15
CA GLY A 231 5.15 -16.88 -23.74
C GLY A 231 4.59 -16.10 -24.92
N THR A 232 4.76 -14.79 -24.94
CA THR A 232 4.32 -13.90 -26.05
C THR A 232 5.34 -13.77 -27.16
N GLY A 233 6.53 -14.38 -27.02
CA GLY A 233 7.58 -14.30 -28.03
C GLY A 233 8.31 -12.95 -28.11
N MET A 234 8.08 -12.03 -27.14
CA MET A 234 8.75 -10.73 -27.08
C MET A 234 10.26 -10.85 -26.75
N GLY A 235 10.71 -12.03 -26.29
CA GLY A 235 12.04 -12.20 -25.77
C GLY A 235 12.19 -11.58 -24.36
N PHE A 236 13.39 -11.75 -23.77
CA PHE A 236 13.66 -11.15 -22.45
C PHE A 236 14.08 -9.69 -22.60
N ASP A 237 13.21 -8.76 -22.24
CA ASP A 237 13.49 -7.32 -22.20
C ASP A 237 13.59 -6.84 -20.74
N VAL A 238 14.79 -6.43 -20.36
CA VAL A 238 15.12 -5.92 -19.04
C VAL A 238 14.38 -4.61 -18.74
N ASN A 239 14.25 -3.74 -19.76
CA ASN A 239 13.57 -2.46 -19.59
C ASN A 239 12.06 -2.67 -19.31
N TYR A 240 11.44 -3.60 -20.04
CA TYR A 240 10.05 -3.97 -19.81
C TYR A 240 9.82 -4.46 -18.37
N LEU A 241 10.68 -5.36 -17.88
CA LEU A 241 10.60 -5.89 -16.52
C LEU A 241 10.73 -4.78 -15.47
N PHE A 242 11.76 -3.95 -15.56
CA PHE A 242 11.98 -2.86 -14.60
C PHE A 242 10.91 -1.76 -14.68
N SER A 243 10.38 -1.49 -15.86
CA SER A 243 9.24 -0.57 -16.00
C SER A 243 8.00 -1.08 -15.27
N HIS A 244 7.75 -2.37 -15.30
CA HIS A 244 6.68 -2.99 -14.51
C HIS A 244 6.97 -3.04 -13.01
N LEU A 245 8.23 -3.15 -12.60
CA LEU A 245 8.62 -3.16 -11.19
C LEU A 245 8.57 -1.75 -10.57
N PHE A 246 9.07 -0.73 -11.27
CA PHE A 246 9.16 0.63 -10.74
C PHE A 246 7.96 1.51 -11.14
N GLY A 247 7.23 1.11 -12.16
CA GLY A 247 6.00 1.80 -12.58
C GLY A 247 4.79 1.40 -11.75
N GLY A 248 3.93 2.38 -11.46
CA GLY A 248 2.71 2.20 -10.66
C GLY A 248 2.98 1.84 -9.22
N GLY A 249 1.92 1.55 -8.47
CA GLY A 249 1.94 1.38 -7.01
C GLY A 249 2.55 0.08 -6.47
N LEU A 250 3.29 -0.70 -7.27
CA LEU A 250 3.82 -1.99 -6.81
C LEU A 250 4.77 -1.83 -5.62
N MET A 251 5.73 -0.90 -5.72
CA MET A 251 6.70 -0.68 -4.65
C MET A 251 6.04 -0.17 -3.37
N LEU A 252 5.18 0.84 -3.45
CA LEU A 252 4.44 1.34 -2.30
C LEU A 252 3.52 0.26 -1.71
N GLY A 253 2.84 -0.50 -2.57
CA GLY A 253 1.99 -1.61 -2.18
C GLY A 253 2.74 -2.72 -1.46
N ALA A 254 3.90 -3.15 -1.98
CA ALA A 254 4.66 -4.25 -1.44
C ALA A 254 5.31 -3.94 -0.08
N TRP A 255 5.83 -2.71 0.09
CA TRP A 255 6.58 -2.35 1.29
C TRP A 255 5.73 -1.76 2.42
N PHE A 256 4.63 -1.05 2.11
CA PHE A 256 3.86 -0.32 3.12
C PHE A 256 2.42 -0.79 3.28
N MET A 257 1.84 -1.44 2.26
CA MET A 257 0.41 -1.80 2.28
C MET A 257 0.18 -3.30 2.43
N ALA A 258 0.99 -4.12 1.78
CA ALA A 258 0.91 -5.58 1.90
C ALA A 258 1.54 -6.10 3.18
N THR A 259 2.24 -5.27 3.94
CA THR A 259 2.89 -5.59 5.23
C THR A 259 2.08 -5.13 6.43
N ASP A 260 0.81 -4.76 6.25
CA ASP A 260 -0.07 -4.38 7.36
C ASP A 260 -0.30 -5.57 8.31
N TYR A 261 -0.01 -5.39 9.60
CA TYR A 261 -0.10 -6.46 10.62
C TYR A 261 -1.49 -7.07 10.76
N VAL A 262 -2.54 -6.30 10.50
CA VAL A 262 -3.92 -6.73 10.74
C VAL A 262 -4.43 -7.62 9.62
N THR A 263 -4.02 -7.33 8.39
CA THR A 263 -4.59 -7.93 7.18
C THR A 263 -3.66 -8.95 6.52
N THR A 264 -2.56 -9.34 7.20
CA THR A 264 -1.59 -10.33 6.70
C THR A 264 -1.60 -11.61 7.53
N PRO A 265 -1.22 -12.76 6.95
CA PRO A 265 -1.12 -14.01 7.70
C PRO A 265 -0.07 -13.96 8.81
N ILE A 266 -0.41 -14.51 9.97
CA ILE A 266 0.50 -14.59 11.13
C ILE A 266 1.56 -15.68 10.93
N THR A 267 1.21 -16.79 10.24
CA THR A 267 2.12 -17.92 10.05
C THR A 267 3.20 -17.60 9.01
N PRO A 268 4.50 -17.95 9.25
CA PRO A 268 5.55 -17.72 8.27
C PRO A 268 5.28 -18.37 6.90
N ARG A 269 4.72 -19.59 6.89
CA ARG A 269 4.31 -20.26 5.65
C ARG A 269 3.18 -19.52 4.95
N GLY A 270 2.22 -18.99 5.72
CA GLY A 270 1.12 -18.16 5.19
C GLY A 270 1.63 -16.89 4.54
N GLN A 271 2.65 -16.25 5.11
CA GLN A 271 3.25 -15.04 4.54
C GLN A 271 3.88 -15.29 3.16
N TYR A 272 4.56 -16.43 2.96
CA TYR A 272 5.07 -16.82 1.64
C TYR A 272 3.95 -17.07 0.63
N VAL A 273 2.92 -17.83 1.01
CA VAL A 273 1.75 -18.11 0.15
C VAL A 273 1.04 -16.80 -0.22
N TYR A 274 0.82 -15.94 0.77
CA TYR A 274 0.21 -14.64 0.58
C TYR A 274 1.00 -13.76 -0.40
N GLY A 275 2.33 -13.66 -0.23
CA GLY A 275 3.21 -12.92 -1.13
C GLY A 275 3.17 -13.43 -2.58
N VAL A 276 3.18 -14.76 -2.77
CA VAL A 276 3.05 -15.37 -4.09
C VAL A 276 1.69 -15.06 -4.73
N CYS A 277 0.59 -15.20 -3.96
CA CYS A 277 -0.75 -14.85 -4.44
C CYS A 277 -0.83 -13.38 -4.86
N LEU A 278 -0.26 -12.47 -4.08
CA LEU A 278 -0.19 -11.04 -4.40
C LEU A 278 0.53 -10.79 -5.73
N GLY A 279 1.71 -11.40 -5.92
CA GLY A 279 2.49 -11.19 -7.14
C GLY A 279 1.79 -11.69 -8.38
N VAL A 280 1.24 -12.90 -8.33
CA VAL A 280 0.49 -13.49 -9.44
C VAL A 280 -0.74 -12.65 -9.77
N LEU A 281 -1.57 -12.31 -8.77
CA LEU A 281 -2.79 -11.53 -9.01
C LEU A 281 -2.49 -10.13 -9.53
N THR A 282 -1.46 -9.47 -8.99
CA THR A 282 -1.05 -8.16 -9.50
C THR A 282 -0.59 -8.24 -10.96
N ALA A 283 0.18 -9.26 -11.32
CA ALA A 283 0.60 -9.47 -12.69
C ALA A 283 -0.59 -9.74 -13.63
N VAL A 284 -1.52 -10.60 -13.20
CA VAL A 284 -2.75 -10.88 -13.96
C VAL A 284 -3.57 -9.60 -14.16
N PHE A 285 -3.81 -8.83 -13.11
CA PHE A 285 -4.58 -7.58 -13.25
C PHE A 285 -3.89 -6.53 -14.11
N ARG A 286 -2.55 -6.43 -14.07
CA ARG A 286 -1.81 -5.50 -14.91
C ARG A 286 -1.77 -5.91 -16.37
N LEU A 287 -1.49 -7.18 -16.66
CA LEU A 287 -1.29 -7.65 -18.02
C LEU A 287 -2.63 -7.89 -18.74
N PHE A 288 -3.61 -8.46 -18.06
CA PHE A 288 -4.89 -8.86 -18.66
C PHE A 288 -6.08 -7.99 -18.24
N GLY A 289 -5.98 -7.23 -17.14
CA GLY A 289 -7.07 -6.37 -16.66
C GLY A 289 -7.26 -5.11 -17.51
N GLY A 290 -8.36 -4.40 -17.34
CA GLY A 290 -8.65 -3.14 -18.03
C GLY A 290 -7.83 -1.94 -17.53
N SER A 291 -7.32 -1.97 -16.29
CA SER A 291 -6.50 -0.91 -15.69
C SER A 291 -5.03 -1.31 -15.67
N ALA A 292 -4.14 -0.32 -15.84
CA ALA A 292 -2.71 -0.52 -15.66
C ALA A 292 -2.32 -0.73 -14.18
N GLU A 293 -3.16 -0.29 -13.25
CA GLU A 293 -2.93 -0.33 -11.80
C GLU A 293 -3.79 -1.39 -11.13
N GLY A 294 -3.26 -2.60 -10.96
CA GLY A 294 -3.94 -3.72 -10.32
C GLY A 294 -3.58 -3.97 -8.85
N VAL A 295 -2.57 -3.26 -8.31
CA VAL A 295 -1.99 -3.51 -6.98
C VAL A 295 -3.02 -3.42 -5.86
N SER A 296 -3.83 -2.36 -5.84
CA SER A 296 -4.84 -2.13 -4.81
C SER A 296 -5.89 -3.24 -4.76
N TYR A 297 -6.36 -3.67 -5.93
CA TYR A 297 -7.34 -4.75 -6.05
C TYR A 297 -6.74 -6.09 -5.63
N ALA A 298 -5.49 -6.37 -6.03
CA ALA A 298 -4.79 -7.59 -5.65
C ALA A 298 -4.60 -7.70 -4.13
N ILE A 299 -4.17 -6.61 -3.48
CA ILE A 299 -3.98 -6.60 -2.02
C ILE A 299 -5.32 -6.79 -1.29
N ILE A 300 -6.37 -6.06 -1.68
CA ILE A 300 -7.69 -6.21 -1.06
C ILE A 300 -8.20 -7.65 -1.22
N PHE A 301 -8.12 -8.21 -2.44
CA PHE A 301 -8.56 -9.57 -2.69
C PHE A 301 -7.76 -10.59 -1.85
N CYS A 302 -6.44 -10.44 -1.79
CA CYS A 302 -5.61 -11.31 -0.97
C CYS A 302 -5.89 -11.14 0.54
N ASN A 303 -6.19 -9.93 1.03
CA ASN A 303 -6.59 -9.71 2.41
C ASN A 303 -7.84 -10.54 2.78
N LEU A 304 -8.82 -10.63 1.86
CA LEU A 304 -10.01 -11.47 2.06
C LEU A 304 -9.68 -12.98 2.08
N LEU A 305 -8.60 -13.39 1.42
CA LEU A 305 -8.15 -14.79 1.42
C LEU A 305 -7.31 -15.16 2.65
N VAL A 306 -6.85 -14.21 3.46
CA VAL A 306 -5.99 -14.47 4.61
C VAL A 306 -6.57 -15.53 5.57
N PRO A 307 -7.85 -15.51 5.96
CA PRO A 307 -8.41 -16.55 6.84
C PRO A 307 -8.34 -17.95 6.24
N MET A 308 -8.46 -18.07 4.90
CA MET A 308 -8.33 -19.35 4.20
C MET A 308 -6.85 -19.81 4.16
N ILE A 309 -5.92 -18.90 3.88
CA ILE A 309 -4.48 -19.17 3.88
C ILE A 309 -4.04 -19.64 5.27
N GLU A 310 -4.49 -18.96 6.33
CA GLU A 310 -4.16 -19.34 7.70
C GLU A 310 -4.71 -20.73 8.08
N ARG A 311 -5.93 -21.05 7.64
CA ARG A 311 -6.53 -22.37 7.89
C ARG A 311 -5.67 -23.50 7.34
N VAL A 312 -5.07 -23.32 6.17
CA VAL A 312 -4.21 -24.33 5.51
C VAL A 312 -2.78 -24.33 6.10
N THR A 313 -2.29 -23.17 6.55
CA THR A 313 -0.90 -23.01 7.00
C THR A 313 -0.73 -23.11 8.51
N ARG A 314 -1.82 -23.32 9.27
CA ARG A 314 -1.81 -23.42 10.74
C ARG A 314 -1.00 -24.65 11.19
N HIS A 315 -0.10 -24.44 12.14
CA HIS A 315 0.62 -25.54 12.78
C HIS A 315 -0.34 -26.42 13.60
N PRO A 316 -0.15 -27.75 13.60
CA PRO A 316 -0.91 -28.64 14.45
C PRO A 316 -0.75 -28.23 15.92
N ALA A 317 -1.83 -28.34 16.71
CA ALA A 317 -1.79 -28.01 18.12
C ALA A 317 -0.79 -28.89 18.87
N PHE A 318 -0.12 -28.31 19.88
CA PHE A 318 0.84 -29.04 20.73
C PHE A 318 0.16 -30.29 21.32
N GLY A 319 0.81 -31.45 21.25
CA GLY A 319 0.28 -32.73 21.76
C GLY A 319 -0.68 -33.49 20.81
N LYS A 320 -1.14 -32.92 19.71
CA LYS A 320 -1.77 -33.69 18.64
C LYS A 320 -0.68 -34.24 17.73
N GLY A 321 -0.24 -35.48 18.01
CA GLY A 321 0.70 -36.19 17.15
C GLY A 321 0.21 -36.14 15.72
N GLY A 322 1.06 -35.66 14.82
CA GLY A 322 0.72 -35.58 13.41
C GLY A 322 0.33 -36.98 12.92
N LYS A 323 -0.88 -37.14 12.44
CA LYS A 323 -1.17 -38.25 11.55
C LYS A 323 -0.21 -38.08 10.38
N LYS A 324 0.80 -38.96 10.31
CA LYS A 324 1.59 -39.14 9.09
C LYS A 324 0.56 -39.50 8.01
N ALA A 325 0.40 -38.61 7.04
CA ALA A 325 -0.27 -38.95 5.79
C ALA A 325 0.68 -39.82 4.97
#